data_aac9669680752b462679699dd8bf0460
#
_entry.id   aac9669680752b462679699dd8bf0460
#
_cell.length_a   1.000
_cell.length_b   1.000
_cell.length_c   1.000
_cell.angle_alpha   90.00
_cell.angle_beta   90.00
_cell.angle_gamma   90.00
#
_symmetry.space_group_name_H-M   'P 1'
#
loop_
_entity.id
_entity.type
_entity.pdbx_description
1 polymer ?
#
loop_
_entity_poly.entity_id
_entity_poly.type
_entity_poly.pdbx_seq_one_letter_code
_entity_poly.pdbx_strand_id
1 'polypeptide(L)'
;MKKYKKFNAENIKLIKRKNIIKKIISKRLKKVKLGLNHQIKNNPSSKWFKILFILYLLLLLLVLYFNVFDIKKKLNSRKLNYSKYEKKFNNNSTCDLMDPIYIFNLRLKNKPIEICNSQKTKHICYTNNNGEENFLEFKNGIICTMENIIIDPSKSRQTGFIYKGPVDKKKYGLPRLSKGFFNTKCEINNNIEFKYNKFYETYLNAWEYDYNVENEKERLEELAPGKTVFFISRNQDSPNLFHGNCEIINVISMLYLFNLSPEEIQVVFMESIEIEISKDPFYDIYKNIISLGGPPIYLKNLQKKYKISKAIHVPIIWDSPPFTFIESPKCNYITKTYQLYNDLVDTYMNLIPFKDTFVSDNETIYYPNLTLKNFFEKKIKFKKTITIQWRKVWPPGRTGQRRLLYNGQKLADKLSEELPSYILVRLVNTAKLNIKEQIELMRNTDYFIGVHGAGLALAIFLPKNSIVNEILKSKKNNLLSTMAWMSGHVTYSDIIKAQGLNIDGNKYYNFDENDFTQKVIKHMKENNFFD
;
A
#
# COMPACT_ATOMS: atom_id res chain seq x y z
N MET A 1 13.98 -8.60 20.84
CA MET A 1 13.51 -7.47 21.67
C MET A 1 14.61 -6.50 22.11
N LYS A 2 15.72 -6.91 22.77
CA LYS A 2 16.78 -5.96 23.24
C LYS A 2 17.41 -5.10 22.13
N LYS A 3 17.69 -5.63 20.93
CA LYS A 3 18.22 -4.85 19.79
C LYS A 3 17.23 -3.80 19.27
N TYR A 4 15.93 -4.11 19.25
CA TYR A 4 14.87 -3.19 18.77
C TYR A 4 14.66 -2.01 19.75
N LYS A 5 14.72 -2.26 21.07
CA LYS A 5 14.65 -1.21 22.09
C LYS A 5 15.85 -0.27 22.03
N LYS A 6 17.05 -0.78 21.73
CA LYS A 6 18.28 0.02 21.59
C LYS A 6 18.21 0.91 20.33
N PHE A 7 17.75 0.39 19.21
CA PHE A 7 17.59 1.13 17.94
C PHE A 7 16.55 2.27 18.05
N ASN A 8 15.41 2.02 18.71
CA ASN A 8 14.40 3.06 18.96
C ASN A 8 14.91 4.15 19.92
N ALA A 9 15.65 3.78 20.96
CA ALA A 9 16.22 4.77 21.90
C ALA A 9 17.26 5.68 21.23
N GLU A 10 18.06 5.15 20.31
CA GLU A 10 19.05 5.94 19.54
C GLU A 10 18.36 6.86 18.53
N ASN A 11 17.30 6.41 17.85
CA ASN A 11 16.52 7.25 16.94
C ASN A 11 15.79 8.39 17.67
N ILE A 12 15.22 8.13 18.85
CA ILE A 12 14.58 9.16 19.67
C ILE A 12 15.63 10.18 20.15
N LYS A 13 16.84 9.74 20.53
CA LYS A 13 17.95 10.65 20.88
C LYS A 13 18.37 11.50 19.67
N LEU A 14 18.42 10.93 18.47
CA LEU A 14 18.78 11.63 17.24
C LEU A 14 17.74 12.70 16.87
N ILE A 15 16.45 12.38 16.97
CA ILE A 15 15.34 13.32 16.72
C ILE A 15 15.36 14.45 17.76
N LYS A 16 15.56 14.14 19.04
CA LYS A 16 15.68 15.17 20.09
C LYS A 16 16.87 16.10 19.84
N ARG A 17 18.05 15.56 19.48
CA ARG A 17 19.23 16.35 19.12
C ARG A 17 18.98 17.25 17.89
N LYS A 18 18.32 16.74 16.83
CA LYS A 18 17.95 17.55 15.65
C LYS A 18 17.02 18.70 15.98
N ASN A 19 16.03 18.48 16.85
CA ASN A 19 15.12 19.53 17.27
C ASN A 19 15.80 20.58 18.13
N ILE A 20 16.76 20.19 18.97
CA ILE A 20 17.59 21.14 19.76
C ILE A 20 18.46 21.96 18.82
N ILE A 21 19.13 21.33 17.86
CA ILE A 21 19.97 22.02 16.87
C ILE A 21 19.15 22.98 16.02
N LYS A 22 17.97 22.57 15.50
CA LYS A 22 17.04 23.46 14.78
C LYS A 22 16.65 24.67 15.64
N LYS A 23 16.37 24.46 16.92
CA LYS A 23 15.98 25.53 17.85
C LYS A 23 17.14 26.51 18.14
N ILE A 24 18.37 26.00 18.25
CA ILE A 24 19.59 26.82 18.45
C ILE A 24 19.88 27.61 17.18
N ILE A 25 19.84 27.00 16.00
CA ILE A 25 20.07 27.65 14.70
C ILE A 25 19.01 28.76 14.47
N SER A 26 17.73 28.43 14.68
CA SER A 26 16.63 29.42 14.55
C SER A 26 16.80 30.62 15.50
N LYS A 27 17.24 30.36 16.75
CA LYS A 27 17.46 31.42 17.73
C LYS A 27 18.68 32.30 17.38
N ARG A 28 19.75 31.69 16.83
CA ARG A 28 20.93 32.43 16.35
C ARG A 28 20.64 33.20 15.07
N LEU A 29 19.90 32.62 14.11
CA LEU A 29 19.47 33.31 12.88
C LEU A 29 18.57 34.52 13.20
N LYS A 30 17.65 34.40 14.18
CA LYS A 30 16.87 35.55 14.65
C LYS A 30 17.76 36.68 15.24
N LYS A 31 18.78 36.34 16.04
CA LYS A 31 19.72 37.32 16.58
C LYS A 31 20.55 38.03 15.49
N VAL A 32 21.04 37.25 14.51
CA VAL A 32 21.80 37.79 13.36
C VAL A 32 20.91 38.71 12.51
N LYS A 33 19.64 38.28 12.23
CA LYS A 33 18.67 39.12 11.50
C LYS A 33 18.33 40.42 12.22
N LEU A 34 18.19 40.40 13.55
CA LEU A 34 17.96 41.60 14.36
C LEU A 34 19.18 42.53 14.37
N GLY A 35 20.38 41.97 14.49
CA GLY A 35 21.64 42.73 14.41
C GLY A 35 21.87 43.35 13.03
N LEU A 36 21.60 42.60 11.96
CA LEU A 36 21.66 43.09 10.58
C LEU A 36 20.69 44.25 10.33
N ASN A 37 19.42 44.10 10.76
CA ASN A 37 18.40 45.13 10.57
C ASN A 37 18.74 46.44 11.31
N HIS A 38 19.39 46.33 12.47
CA HIS A 38 19.82 47.49 13.23
C HIS A 38 21.00 48.21 12.55
N GLN A 39 21.93 47.46 11.96
CA GLN A 39 23.08 48.04 11.25
C GLN A 39 22.74 48.62 9.87
N ILE A 40 21.78 48.00 9.15
CA ILE A 40 21.25 48.50 7.86
C ILE A 40 20.65 49.91 8.06
N LYS A 41 19.97 50.12 9.21
CA LYS A 41 19.34 51.42 9.52
C LYS A 41 20.35 52.54 9.78
N ASN A 42 21.55 52.20 10.25
CA ASN A 42 22.52 53.19 10.74
C ASN A 42 23.73 53.43 9.82
N ASN A 43 24.08 52.49 8.91
CA ASN A 43 25.21 52.73 7.98
C ASN A 43 25.24 51.71 6.82
N PRO A 44 24.55 51.93 5.69
CA PRO A 44 24.39 50.98 4.61
C PRO A 44 25.68 50.69 3.79
N SER A 45 26.74 51.50 3.94
CA SER A 45 27.98 51.36 3.15
C SER A 45 29.15 50.72 3.89
N SER A 46 28.97 50.24 5.11
CA SER A 46 30.08 49.75 5.94
C SER A 46 30.66 48.43 5.42
N LYS A 47 32.01 48.32 5.38
CA LYS A 47 32.74 47.07 5.05
C LYS A 47 32.27 45.89 5.90
N TRP A 48 31.86 46.13 7.13
CA TRP A 48 31.35 45.15 8.08
C TRP A 48 30.00 44.53 7.64
N PHE A 49 29.15 45.30 6.97
CA PHE A 49 27.90 44.79 6.41
C PHE A 49 28.15 43.70 5.35
N LYS A 50 29.11 43.95 4.45
CA LYS A 50 29.50 42.99 3.41
C LYS A 50 30.07 41.70 4.02
N ILE A 51 30.89 41.84 5.07
CA ILE A 51 31.46 40.68 5.78
C ILE A 51 30.37 39.86 6.48
N LEU A 52 29.45 40.51 7.19
CA LEU A 52 28.34 39.83 7.87
C LEU A 52 27.38 39.14 6.90
N PHE A 53 27.12 39.74 5.73
CA PHE A 53 26.29 39.16 4.67
C PHE A 53 26.97 37.94 4.05
N ILE A 54 28.28 37.98 3.80
CA ILE A 54 29.05 36.84 3.30
C ILE A 54 29.05 35.71 4.34
N LEU A 55 29.26 35.99 5.59
CA LEU A 55 29.21 35.00 6.68
C LEU A 55 27.83 34.38 6.82
N TYR A 56 26.75 35.17 6.64
CA TYR A 56 25.38 34.65 6.62
C TYR A 56 25.14 33.70 5.45
N LEU A 57 25.59 34.07 4.23
CA LEU A 57 25.49 33.19 3.04
C LEU A 57 26.30 31.91 3.21
N LEU A 58 27.51 31.97 3.75
CA LEU A 58 28.33 30.81 4.05
C LEU A 58 27.65 29.88 5.07
N LEU A 59 27.02 30.43 6.10
CA LEU A 59 26.27 29.64 7.08
C LEU A 59 25.04 28.96 6.47
N LEU A 60 24.38 29.66 5.56
CA LEU A 60 23.21 29.13 4.82
C LEU A 60 23.62 28.00 3.87
N LEU A 61 24.74 28.16 3.18
CA LEU A 61 25.34 27.11 2.33
C LEU A 61 25.80 25.88 3.13
N LEU A 62 26.39 26.09 4.30
CA LEU A 62 26.75 25.02 5.23
C LEU A 62 25.52 24.26 5.72
N VAL A 63 24.44 24.96 6.08
CA VAL A 63 23.18 24.31 6.49
C VAL A 63 22.56 23.53 5.34
N LEU A 64 22.58 24.05 4.12
CA LEU A 64 22.13 23.35 2.92
C LEU A 64 23.03 22.14 2.62
N TYR A 65 24.34 22.28 2.70
CA TYR A 65 25.29 21.18 2.51
C TYR A 65 25.07 20.03 3.50
N PHE A 66 24.93 20.33 4.80
CA PHE A 66 24.66 19.31 5.81
C PHE A 66 23.27 18.66 5.63
N ASN A 67 22.26 19.42 5.20
CA ASN A 67 20.97 18.83 4.87
C ASN A 67 21.06 17.90 3.66
N VAL A 68 21.75 18.29 2.61
CA VAL A 68 21.97 17.46 1.39
C VAL A 68 22.82 16.23 1.73
N PHE A 69 23.86 16.38 2.54
CA PHE A 69 24.70 15.27 2.99
C PHE A 69 23.95 14.27 3.87
N ASP A 70 23.12 14.78 4.80
CA ASP A 70 22.24 13.93 5.63
C ASP A 70 21.17 13.20 4.79
N ILE A 71 20.65 13.87 3.74
CA ILE A 71 19.72 13.26 2.78
C ILE A 71 20.44 12.18 1.96
N LYS A 72 21.63 12.44 1.41
CA LYS A 72 22.44 11.45 0.70
C LYS A 72 22.84 10.25 1.58
N LYS A 73 23.23 10.51 2.82
CA LYS A 73 23.57 9.45 3.77
C LYS A 73 22.34 8.62 4.17
N LYS A 74 21.15 9.25 4.29
CA LYS A 74 19.88 8.55 4.49
C LYS A 74 19.46 7.75 3.26
N LEU A 75 19.64 8.26 2.06
CA LEU A 75 19.37 7.55 0.82
C LEU A 75 20.30 6.33 0.66
N ASN A 76 21.60 6.49 0.92
CA ASN A 76 22.55 5.38 0.84
C ASN A 76 22.34 4.32 1.94
N SER A 77 21.82 4.70 3.12
CA SER A 77 21.47 3.75 4.19
C SER A 77 20.10 3.09 3.99
N ARG A 78 19.32 3.56 3.03
CA ARG A 78 17.97 3.09 2.72
C ARG A 78 17.91 2.12 1.54
N LYS A 79 19.05 1.79 0.89
CA LYS A 79 19.03 0.75 -0.14
C LYS A 79 18.48 -0.53 0.47
N LEU A 80 17.35 -0.94 -0.06
CA LEU A 80 16.71 -2.17 0.36
C LEU A 80 17.64 -3.33 0.05
N ASN A 81 18.04 -4.06 1.08
CA ASN A 81 18.90 -5.23 0.89
C ASN A 81 18.01 -6.46 0.70
N TYR A 82 17.75 -6.81 -0.55
CA TYR A 82 16.95 -7.99 -0.89
C TYR A 82 17.61 -9.30 -0.45
N SER A 83 18.91 -9.35 -0.21
CA SER A 83 19.61 -10.58 0.22
C SER A 83 19.05 -11.13 1.55
N LYS A 84 18.49 -10.30 2.41
CA LYS A 84 17.85 -10.78 3.65
C LYS A 84 16.58 -11.62 3.40
N TYR A 85 16.00 -11.54 2.18
CA TYR A 85 14.83 -12.33 1.77
C TYR A 85 15.22 -13.55 0.92
N GLU A 86 16.51 -13.77 0.63
CA GLU A 86 17.02 -14.87 -0.21
C GLU A 86 16.94 -16.25 0.45
N LYS A 87 16.38 -16.38 1.66
CA LYS A 87 16.16 -17.71 2.25
C LYS A 87 15.45 -18.59 1.23
N LYS A 88 16.03 -19.77 0.97
CA LYS A 88 15.43 -20.76 0.08
C LYS A 88 13.98 -20.99 0.51
N PHE A 89 13.07 -20.95 -0.44
CA PHE A 89 11.70 -21.38 -0.20
C PHE A 89 11.73 -22.84 0.21
N ASN A 90 11.07 -23.17 1.31
CA ASN A 90 10.87 -24.56 1.68
C ASN A 90 9.71 -25.09 0.81
N ASN A 91 10.03 -25.78 -0.27
CA ASN A 91 9.05 -26.31 -1.23
C ASN A 91 8.00 -27.24 -0.56
N ASN A 92 8.23 -27.67 0.67
CA ASN A 92 7.30 -28.49 1.44
C ASN A 92 6.35 -27.65 2.32
N SER A 93 6.53 -26.33 2.37
CA SER A 93 5.64 -25.43 3.12
C SER A 93 4.56 -24.88 2.19
N THR A 94 3.30 -25.25 2.45
CA THR A 94 2.15 -24.67 1.74
C THR A 94 2.08 -23.15 1.82
N CYS A 95 2.62 -22.54 2.86
CA CYS A 95 2.66 -21.09 3.03
C CYS A 95 3.66 -20.42 2.08
N ASP A 96 4.83 -21.03 1.85
CA ASP A 96 5.80 -20.52 0.87
C ASP A 96 5.25 -20.64 -0.55
N LEU A 97 4.51 -21.73 -0.85
CA LEU A 97 3.86 -21.92 -2.15
C LEU A 97 2.80 -20.87 -2.47
N MET A 98 2.28 -20.18 -1.45
CA MET A 98 1.26 -19.13 -1.60
C MET A 98 1.86 -17.72 -1.60
N ASP A 99 3.16 -17.57 -1.34
CA ASP A 99 3.82 -16.27 -1.39
C ASP A 99 3.80 -15.72 -2.83
N PRO A 100 3.32 -14.50 -3.07
CA PRO A 100 3.32 -13.88 -4.39
C PRO A 100 4.68 -13.88 -5.07
N ILE A 101 5.75 -13.63 -4.34
CA ILE A 101 7.12 -13.69 -4.89
C ILE A 101 7.44 -15.10 -5.39
N TYR A 102 7.07 -16.14 -4.64
CA TYR A 102 7.31 -17.51 -5.07
C TYR A 102 6.55 -17.85 -6.36
N ILE A 103 5.25 -17.52 -6.40
CA ILE A 103 4.38 -17.81 -7.55
C ILE A 103 4.89 -17.09 -8.81
N PHE A 104 5.19 -15.81 -8.71
CA PHE A 104 5.71 -15.06 -9.85
C PHE A 104 7.11 -15.50 -10.25
N ASN A 105 7.95 -15.94 -9.29
CA ASN A 105 9.27 -16.52 -9.58
C ASN A 105 9.16 -17.84 -10.37
N LEU A 106 8.16 -18.67 -10.05
CA LEU A 106 7.89 -19.87 -10.85
C LEU A 106 7.56 -19.51 -12.31
N ARG A 107 6.75 -18.47 -12.53
CA ARG A 107 6.44 -17.97 -13.88
C ARG A 107 7.68 -17.52 -14.62
N LEU A 108 8.57 -16.76 -13.96
CA LEU A 108 9.82 -16.27 -14.57
C LEU A 108 10.81 -17.39 -14.87
N LYS A 109 10.73 -18.54 -14.18
CA LYS A 109 11.56 -19.73 -14.46
C LYS A 109 11.05 -20.54 -15.65
N ASN A 110 9.82 -20.37 -16.05
CA ASN A 110 9.29 -21.00 -17.24
C ASN A 110 9.94 -20.43 -18.49
N LYS A 111 9.93 -21.19 -19.60
CA LYS A 111 10.45 -20.71 -20.86
C LYS A 111 9.75 -19.40 -21.25
N PRO A 112 10.48 -18.30 -21.42
CA PRO A 112 9.86 -17.04 -21.81
C PRO A 112 9.24 -17.14 -23.20
N ILE A 113 8.15 -16.42 -23.39
CA ILE A 113 7.51 -16.24 -24.67
C ILE A 113 8.08 -14.97 -25.27
N GLU A 114 8.99 -15.12 -26.19
CA GLU A 114 9.54 -14.00 -26.94
C GLU A 114 8.57 -13.61 -28.04
N ILE A 115 7.70 -12.64 -27.74
CA ILE A 115 6.74 -12.10 -28.72
C ILE A 115 7.51 -11.40 -29.82
N CYS A 116 8.54 -10.66 -29.43
CA CYS A 116 9.43 -9.96 -30.32
C CYS A 116 10.79 -9.76 -29.64
N ASN A 117 11.85 -10.14 -30.33
CA ASN A 117 13.21 -10.01 -29.80
C ASN A 117 14.15 -9.61 -30.95
N SER A 118 14.60 -8.36 -30.93
CA SER A 118 15.62 -7.84 -31.84
C SER A 118 16.81 -7.30 -31.04
N GLN A 119 17.91 -6.94 -31.72
CA GLN A 119 19.09 -6.39 -31.03
C GLN A 119 18.77 -5.13 -30.19
N LYS A 120 17.75 -4.36 -30.58
CA LYS A 120 17.43 -3.05 -29.95
C LYS A 120 16.10 -3.03 -29.20
N THR A 121 15.22 -3.99 -29.45
CA THR A 121 13.84 -3.97 -28.90
C THR A 121 13.44 -5.37 -28.46
N LYS A 122 12.80 -5.43 -27.31
CA LYS A 122 12.32 -6.71 -26.75
C LYS A 122 10.93 -6.56 -26.19
N HIS A 123 10.08 -7.56 -26.46
CA HIS A 123 8.81 -7.77 -25.78
C HIS A 123 8.73 -9.25 -25.41
N ILE A 124 8.94 -9.53 -24.14
CA ILE A 124 9.05 -10.88 -23.60
C ILE A 124 7.99 -11.04 -22.52
N CYS A 125 7.18 -12.08 -22.63
CA CYS A 125 6.15 -12.39 -21.65
C CYS A 125 6.41 -13.75 -20.99
N TYR A 126 6.04 -13.87 -19.72
CA TYR A 126 6.16 -15.07 -18.90
C TYR A 126 4.76 -15.49 -18.45
N THR A 127 4.41 -16.74 -18.67
CA THR A 127 3.09 -17.31 -18.35
C THR A 127 3.23 -18.68 -17.70
N ASN A 128 2.13 -19.24 -17.22
CA ASN A 128 2.06 -20.61 -16.69
C ASN A 128 1.74 -21.64 -17.80
N ASN A 129 2.54 -21.72 -18.84
CA ASN A 129 2.25 -22.61 -19.98
C ASN A 129 2.56 -24.11 -19.78
N ASN A 130 3.04 -24.50 -18.63
CA ASN A 130 3.30 -25.92 -18.39
C ASN A 130 2.00 -26.58 -17.96
N GLY A 131 1.27 -27.20 -18.87
CA GLY A 131 0.04 -27.99 -18.74
C GLY A 131 -0.15 -28.89 -17.51
N GLU A 132 0.65 -28.71 -16.48
CA GLU A 132 0.46 -29.28 -15.17
C GLU A 132 -0.63 -28.47 -14.45
N GLU A 133 -1.86 -28.98 -14.53
CA GLU A 133 -3.03 -28.60 -13.73
C GLU A 133 -2.80 -28.83 -12.23
N ASN A 134 -1.62 -28.57 -11.74
CA ASN A 134 -1.28 -28.83 -10.37
C ASN A 134 -1.60 -27.64 -9.46
N PHE A 135 -2.67 -27.78 -8.73
CA PHE A 135 -3.05 -27.19 -7.45
C PHE A 135 -3.39 -25.70 -7.41
N LEU A 136 -2.97 -24.90 -8.34
CA LEU A 136 -3.21 -23.45 -8.30
C LEU A 136 -3.84 -23.03 -9.63
N GLU A 137 -5.15 -22.92 -9.69
CA GLU A 137 -5.88 -22.28 -10.80
C GLU A 137 -5.48 -20.79 -10.93
N PHE A 138 -4.18 -20.48 -10.95
CA PHE A 138 -3.68 -19.18 -11.37
C PHE A 138 -3.91 -19.03 -12.86
N LYS A 139 -5.11 -18.66 -13.19
CA LYS A 139 -5.58 -18.50 -14.56
C LYS A 139 -4.69 -17.49 -15.28
N ASN A 140 -3.64 -18.02 -15.94
CA ASN A 140 -2.98 -17.37 -17.06
C ASN A 140 -2.56 -15.89 -16.85
N GLY A 141 -2.04 -15.55 -15.67
CA GLY A 141 -1.46 -14.23 -15.45
C GLY A 141 -0.16 -14.03 -16.24
N ILE A 142 0.04 -12.84 -16.76
CA ILE A 142 1.17 -12.51 -17.60
C ILE A 142 2.06 -11.48 -16.93
N ILE A 143 3.37 -11.72 -16.92
CA ILE A 143 4.38 -10.72 -16.64
C ILE A 143 5.07 -10.41 -17.96
N CYS A 144 5.02 -9.17 -18.43
CA CYS A 144 5.74 -8.80 -19.65
C CYS A 144 6.81 -7.76 -19.36
N THR A 145 7.99 -7.97 -19.93
CA THR A 145 9.07 -7.00 -19.94
C THR A 145 9.24 -6.44 -21.35
N MET A 146 9.53 -5.16 -21.42
CA MET A 146 9.63 -4.42 -22.67
C MET A 146 10.86 -3.54 -22.67
N GLU A 147 11.55 -3.47 -23.80
CA GLU A 147 12.70 -2.58 -23.98
C GLU A 147 12.53 -1.76 -25.26
N ASN A 148 12.85 -0.46 -25.18
CA ASN A 148 12.86 0.48 -26.32
C ASN A 148 11.55 0.56 -27.09
N ILE A 149 10.47 0.87 -26.38
CA ILE A 149 9.14 1.04 -26.96
C ILE A 149 8.73 2.52 -27.03
N ILE A 150 7.72 2.80 -27.83
CA ILE A 150 7.00 4.08 -27.84
C ILE A 150 5.56 3.84 -27.40
N ILE A 151 5.04 4.70 -26.54
CA ILE A 151 3.62 4.74 -26.21
C ILE A 151 2.95 5.92 -26.91
N ASP A 152 1.73 5.68 -27.41
CA ASP A 152 0.84 6.70 -27.95
C ASP A 152 -0.44 6.81 -27.11
N PRO A 153 -0.49 7.72 -26.12
CA PRO A 153 -1.65 7.87 -25.26
C PRO A 153 -2.96 8.22 -26.01
N SER A 154 -2.88 8.78 -27.21
CA SER A 154 -4.08 9.07 -28.02
C SER A 154 -4.84 7.81 -28.43
N LYS A 155 -4.18 6.66 -28.42
CA LYS A 155 -4.77 5.34 -28.71
C LYS A 155 -5.42 4.70 -27.47
N SER A 156 -5.37 5.35 -26.31
CA SER A 156 -6.14 4.95 -25.14
C SER A 156 -7.52 5.59 -25.21
N ARG A 157 -8.57 4.77 -25.31
CA ARG A 157 -9.94 5.27 -25.14
C ARG A 157 -10.21 5.43 -23.67
N GLN A 158 -10.27 6.67 -23.21
CA GLN A 158 -10.80 7.00 -21.90
C GLN A 158 -12.31 6.76 -21.94
N THR A 159 -12.75 5.59 -21.52
CA THR A 159 -14.16 5.38 -21.21
C THR A 159 -14.40 6.05 -19.86
N GLY A 160 -14.87 7.30 -19.90
CA GLY A 160 -15.26 8.01 -18.69
C GLY A 160 -16.36 7.24 -17.97
N PHE A 161 -16.02 6.53 -16.92
CA PHE A 161 -16.95 5.92 -16.00
C PHE A 161 -16.95 6.70 -14.70
N ILE A 162 -17.90 7.60 -14.58
CA ILE A 162 -18.35 8.08 -13.29
C ILE A 162 -19.15 6.93 -12.68
N TYR A 163 -18.69 6.42 -11.52
CA TYR A 163 -19.45 5.46 -10.74
C TYR A 163 -20.76 6.10 -10.27
N LYS A 164 -21.83 5.91 -11.05
CA LYS A 164 -23.19 6.32 -10.70
C LYS A 164 -24.07 5.07 -10.62
N GLY A 165 -24.27 4.55 -9.44
CA GLY A 165 -25.35 3.61 -9.15
C GLY A 165 -25.00 2.11 -9.24
N PRO A 166 -26.01 1.22 -9.13
CA PRO A 166 -25.80 -0.21 -9.06
C PRO A 166 -25.17 -0.73 -10.35
N VAL A 167 -24.18 -1.52 -10.13
CA VAL A 167 -23.23 -2.06 -11.06
C VAL A 167 -23.90 -2.75 -12.25
N ASP A 168 -23.83 -2.16 -13.41
CA ASP A 168 -24.07 -2.86 -14.66
C ASP A 168 -22.85 -3.74 -14.95
N LYS A 169 -22.99 -5.05 -14.74
CA LYS A 169 -21.93 -6.07 -14.82
C LYS A 169 -21.20 -6.12 -16.17
N LYS A 170 -21.73 -5.50 -17.22
CA LYS A 170 -21.14 -5.47 -18.57
C LYS A 170 -20.10 -4.38 -18.79
N LYS A 171 -19.89 -3.50 -17.83
CA LYS A 171 -19.06 -2.29 -17.99
C LYS A 171 -17.70 -2.31 -17.27
N TYR A 172 -17.31 -3.43 -16.69
CA TYR A 172 -16.00 -3.59 -16.07
C TYR A 172 -14.95 -3.90 -17.12
N GLY A 173 -14.13 -2.94 -17.47
CA GLY A 173 -13.05 -3.10 -18.45
C GLY A 173 -11.74 -2.50 -17.97
N LEU A 174 -10.66 -3.22 -18.19
CA LEU A 174 -9.33 -2.67 -18.31
C LEU A 174 -9.35 -1.49 -19.30
N PRO A 175 -8.39 -0.56 -19.26
CA PRO A 175 -8.31 0.52 -20.22
C PRO A 175 -8.44 -0.07 -21.63
N ARG A 176 -9.34 0.50 -22.43
CA ARG A 176 -9.46 0.08 -23.83
C ARG A 176 -8.31 0.72 -24.61
N LEU A 177 -7.22 -0.02 -24.72
CA LEU A 177 -6.12 0.33 -25.56
C LEU A 177 -6.45 -0.10 -27.00
N SER A 178 -6.25 0.78 -27.96
CA SER A 178 -6.36 0.46 -29.38
C SER A 178 -5.00 0.07 -29.94
N LYS A 179 -4.98 -0.67 -31.05
CA LYS A 179 -3.74 -0.99 -31.78
C LYS A 179 -2.91 0.28 -32.01
N GLY A 180 -1.61 0.18 -31.79
CA GLY A 180 -0.68 1.31 -31.88
C GLY A 180 -0.57 2.15 -30.60
N PHE A 181 -1.14 1.70 -29.49
CA PHE A 181 -0.83 2.29 -28.18
C PHE A 181 0.62 1.98 -27.77
N PHE A 182 1.04 0.71 -27.92
CA PHE A 182 2.43 0.31 -27.81
C PHE A 182 3.00 0.13 -29.21
N ASN A 183 4.07 0.81 -29.51
CA ASN A 183 4.70 0.81 -30.82
C ASN A 183 6.17 0.38 -30.71
N THR A 184 6.58 -0.47 -31.63
CA THR A 184 7.97 -0.95 -31.71
C THR A 184 8.29 -1.44 -33.11
N LYS A 185 9.58 -1.52 -33.47
CA LYS A 185 10.02 -2.16 -34.71
C LYS A 185 10.69 -3.48 -34.37
N CYS A 186 9.98 -4.57 -34.65
CA CYS A 186 10.44 -5.89 -34.28
C CYS A 186 9.68 -6.96 -35.06
N GLU A 187 10.35 -7.99 -35.53
CA GLU A 187 9.70 -9.13 -36.16
C GLU A 187 8.90 -9.92 -35.11
N ILE A 188 7.62 -10.13 -35.41
CA ILE A 188 6.76 -10.90 -34.54
C ILE A 188 7.04 -12.39 -34.76
N ASN A 189 7.16 -13.12 -33.69
CA ASN A 189 7.14 -14.57 -33.75
C ASN A 189 5.69 -15.06 -33.91
N ASN A 190 5.26 -15.27 -35.16
CA ASN A 190 3.89 -15.65 -35.50
C ASN A 190 3.49 -17.07 -35.01
N ASN A 191 4.42 -17.85 -34.48
CA ASN A 191 4.16 -19.21 -33.99
C ASN A 191 3.77 -19.28 -32.52
N ILE A 192 3.41 -18.14 -31.93
CA ILE A 192 3.09 -18.07 -30.49
C ILE A 192 1.58 -18.24 -30.29
N GLU A 193 1.19 -19.41 -29.87
CA GLU A 193 -0.06 -19.61 -29.15
C GLU A 193 0.22 -19.63 -27.66
N PHE A 194 -0.26 -18.64 -26.92
CA PHE A 194 -0.27 -18.74 -25.47
C PHE A 194 -1.66 -18.45 -24.92
N LYS A 195 -2.05 -19.28 -23.96
CA LYS A 195 -3.31 -19.08 -23.24
C LYS A 195 -3.12 -17.95 -22.23
N TYR A 196 -3.92 -16.93 -22.33
CA TYR A 196 -3.92 -15.81 -21.39
C TYR A 196 -5.33 -15.51 -20.88
N ASN A 197 -5.39 -14.85 -19.74
CA ASN A 197 -6.65 -14.41 -19.20
C ASN A 197 -7.24 -13.30 -20.12
N LYS A 198 -8.52 -13.37 -20.42
CA LYS A 198 -9.28 -12.39 -21.21
C LYS A 198 -8.97 -10.93 -20.85
N PHE A 199 -8.58 -10.66 -19.61
CA PHE A 199 -8.19 -9.33 -19.17
C PHE A 199 -6.92 -8.80 -19.83
N TYR A 200 -6.05 -9.66 -20.36
CA TYR A 200 -4.83 -9.25 -21.08
C TYR A 200 -5.05 -9.02 -22.57
N GLU A 201 -6.20 -9.42 -23.12
CA GLU A 201 -6.51 -9.27 -24.54
C GLU A 201 -6.35 -7.83 -25.01
N THR A 202 -6.88 -6.88 -24.25
CA THR A 202 -6.77 -5.45 -24.59
C THR A 202 -5.30 -4.99 -24.61
N TYR A 203 -4.48 -5.47 -23.68
CA TYR A 203 -3.05 -5.15 -23.62
C TYR A 203 -2.30 -5.75 -24.82
N LEU A 204 -2.53 -7.04 -25.13
CA LEU A 204 -1.85 -7.72 -26.23
C LEU A 204 -2.26 -7.17 -27.59
N ASN A 205 -3.53 -6.81 -27.76
CA ASN A 205 -4.05 -6.25 -29.00
C ASN A 205 -3.67 -4.76 -29.21
N ALA A 206 -3.07 -4.12 -28.21
CA ALA A 206 -2.66 -2.72 -28.28
C ALA A 206 -1.33 -2.49 -29.00
N TRP A 207 -0.63 -3.55 -29.39
CA TRP A 207 0.70 -3.49 -29.99
C TRP A 207 0.69 -3.28 -31.50
N GLU A 208 1.65 -2.49 -31.97
CA GLU A 208 2.03 -2.34 -33.37
C GLU A 208 3.53 -2.56 -33.53
N TYR A 209 3.92 -3.58 -34.29
CA TYR A 209 5.31 -4.05 -34.37
C TYR A 209 6.06 -3.55 -35.60
N ASP A 210 5.33 -3.07 -36.62
CA ASP A 210 5.91 -2.56 -37.88
C ASP A 210 6.22 -1.06 -37.84
N TYR A 211 6.13 -0.47 -36.64
CA TYR A 211 6.26 0.96 -36.47
C TYR A 211 7.72 1.41 -36.67
N ASN A 212 7.97 2.37 -37.56
CA ASN A 212 9.32 2.89 -37.79
C ASN A 212 9.78 3.80 -36.65
N VAL A 213 10.19 3.15 -35.58
CA VAL A 213 10.59 3.79 -34.32
C VAL A 213 11.86 4.62 -34.47
N GLU A 214 12.76 4.28 -35.40
CA GLU A 214 14.09 4.93 -35.51
C GLU A 214 13.98 6.39 -35.92
N ASN A 215 13.08 6.70 -36.83
CA ASN A 215 12.86 8.09 -37.31
C ASN A 215 12.19 8.99 -36.27
N GLU A 216 11.47 8.43 -35.29
CA GLU A 216 10.77 9.20 -34.26
C GLU A 216 11.52 9.21 -32.91
N LYS A 217 12.32 8.19 -32.60
CA LYS A 217 13.02 8.07 -31.29
C LYS A 217 13.89 9.27 -30.95
N GLU A 218 14.55 9.86 -31.93
CA GLU A 218 15.43 11.01 -31.71
C GLU A 218 14.66 12.29 -31.35
N ARG A 219 13.38 12.36 -31.74
CA ARG A 219 12.50 13.52 -31.53
C ARG A 219 11.58 13.39 -30.32
N LEU A 220 11.45 12.18 -29.78
CA LEU A 220 10.50 11.93 -28.68
C LEU A 220 11.20 12.07 -27.33
N GLU A 221 10.48 12.72 -26.42
CA GLU A 221 10.87 12.79 -25.02
C GLU A 221 10.77 11.41 -24.37
N GLU A 222 11.74 11.07 -23.53
CA GLU A 222 11.69 9.86 -22.70
C GLU A 222 10.81 10.10 -21.47
N LEU A 223 9.81 9.22 -21.26
CA LEU A 223 8.83 9.39 -20.18
C LEU A 223 9.48 9.37 -18.79
N ALA A 224 10.48 8.53 -18.59
CA ALA A 224 11.16 8.36 -17.32
C ALA A 224 12.65 8.00 -17.55
N PRO A 225 13.49 9.00 -17.87
CA PRO A 225 14.89 8.75 -18.20
C PRO A 225 15.64 7.97 -17.12
N GLY A 226 16.28 6.86 -17.50
CA GLY A 226 17.05 6.01 -16.61
C GLY A 226 16.23 5.22 -15.57
N LYS A 227 14.90 5.15 -15.74
CA LYS A 227 13.99 4.40 -14.88
C LYS A 227 13.32 3.26 -15.64
N THR A 228 12.86 2.26 -14.88
CA THR A 228 11.95 1.23 -15.40
C THR A 228 10.51 1.68 -15.18
N VAL A 229 9.73 1.74 -16.24
CA VAL A 229 8.31 2.11 -16.17
C VAL A 229 7.48 0.88 -15.77
N PHE A 230 6.72 1.00 -14.69
CA PHE A 230 5.76 -0.03 -14.29
C PHE A 230 4.37 0.35 -14.77
N PHE A 231 3.85 -0.38 -15.75
CA PHE A 231 2.44 -0.25 -16.18
C PHE A 231 1.55 -1.05 -15.23
N ILE A 232 0.67 -0.36 -14.53
CA ILE A 232 -0.23 -0.93 -13.55
C ILE A 232 -1.68 -0.70 -13.99
N SER A 233 -2.38 -1.79 -14.26
CA SER A 233 -3.82 -1.77 -14.56
C SER A 233 -4.59 -2.01 -13.26
N ARG A 234 -4.99 -0.92 -12.60
CA ARG A 234 -5.77 -1.01 -11.36
C ARG A 234 -7.23 -1.35 -11.67
N ASN A 235 -7.86 -2.10 -10.76
CA ASN A 235 -9.28 -2.42 -10.88
C ASN A 235 -10.14 -1.17 -10.63
N GLN A 236 -11.35 -1.18 -11.17
CA GLN A 236 -12.37 -0.14 -10.95
C GLN A 236 -12.70 0.12 -9.48
N ASP A 237 -12.49 -0.87 -8.62
CA ASP A 237 -12.68 -0.78 -7.18
C ASP A 237 -11.35 -0.47 -6.47
N SER A 238 -10.45 0.25 -7.15
CA SER A 238 -9.13 0.64 -6.61
C SER A 238 -9.18 1.38 -5.28
N PRO A 239 -10.23 2.14 -4.89
CA PRO A 239 -10.39 2.64 -3.54
C PRO A 239 -10.68 1.55 -2.49
N ASN A 240 -10.98 0.32 -2.91
CA ASN A 240 -11.18 -0.80 -2.04
C ASN A 240 -9.86 -1.28 -1.44
N LEU A 241 -9.73 -1.21 -0.12
CA LEU A 241 -8.48 -1.54 0.59
C LEU A 241 -7.96 -2.96 0.31
N PHE A 242 -8.85 -3.93 0.11
CA PHE A 242 -8.44 -5.29 -0.25
C PHE A 242 -7.84 -5.33 -1.67
N HIS A 243 -8.55 -4.74 -2.65
CA HIS A 243 -8.11 -4.75 -4.04
C HIS A 243 -6.79 -3.97 -4.21
N GLY A 244 -6.70 -2.77 -3.64
CA GLY A 244 -5.48 -1.97 -3.73
C GLY A 244 -4.27 -2.62 -3.08
N ASN A 245 -4.44 -3.31 -1.94
CA ASN A 245 -3.35 -4.08 -1.35
C ASN A 245 -2.93 -5.26 -2.22
N CYS A 246 -3.86 -5.97 -2.88
CA CYS A 246 -3.51 -7.03 -3.84
C CYS A 246 -2.67 -6.50 -5.01
N GLU A 247 -3.01 -5.32 -5.52
CA GLU A 247 -2.25 -4.66 -6.60
C GLU A 247 -0.83 -4.28 -6.12
N ILE A 248 -0.73 -3.67 -4.94
CA ILE A 248 0.56 -3.29 -4.35
C ILE A 248 1.44 -4.51 -4.10
N ILE A 249 0.88 -5.61 -3.63
CA ILE A 249 1.59 -6.87 -3.43
C ILE A 249 2.19 -7.39 -4.74
N ASN A 250 1.46 -7.30 -5.85
CA ASN A 250 1.99 -7.67 -7.16
C ASN A 250 3.17 -6.76 -7.56
N VAL A 251 3.04 -5.44 -7.35
CA VAL A 251 4.12 -4.47 -7.64
C VAL A 251 5.37 -4.76 -6.79
N ILE A 252 5.20 -4.99 -5.49
CA ILE A 252 6.30 -5.29 -4.57
C ILE A 252 7.00 -6.60 -4.98
N SER A 253 6.23 -7.58 -5.43
CA SER A 253 6.79 -8.82 -5.95
C SER A 253 7.65 -8.57 -7.20
N MET A 254 7.22 -7.68 -8.10
CA MET A 254 8.03 -7.30 -9.27
C MET A 254 9.31 -6.53 -8.87
N LEU A 255 9.24 -5.63 -7.89
CA LEU A 255 10.44 -4.97 -7.36
C LEU A 255 11.48 -6.00 -6.91
N TYR A 256 11.06 -6.99 -6.13
CA TYR A 256 11.95 -8.05 -5.64
C TYR A 256 12.52 -8.90 -6.78
N LEU A 257 11.66 -9.40 -7.67
CA LEU A 257 12.03 -10.36 -8.72
C LEU A 257 12.94 -9.76 -9.78
N PHE A 258 12.79 -8.48 -10.08
CA PHE A 258 13.66 -7.76 -11.02
C PHE A 258 14.79 -6.99 -10.31
N ASN A 259 14.96 -7.18 -9.00
CA ASN A 259 15.97 -6.54 -8.17
C ASN A 259 16.02 -5.01 -8.36
N LEU A 260 14.86 -4.39 -8.39
CA LEU A 260 14.68 -2.96 -8.59
C LEU A 260 14.36 -2.26 -7.25
N SER A 261 15.04 -1.16 -6.98
CA SER A 261 14.69 -0.30 -5.85
C SER A 261 13.53 0.65 -6.22
N PRO A 262 12.76 1.14 -5.25
CA PRO A 262 11.69 2.12 -5.50
C PRO A 262 12.16 3.40 -6.23
N GLU A 263 13.43 3.77 -6.08
CA GLU A 263 14.04 4.92 -6.74
C GLU A 263 14.29 4.68 -8.24
N GLU A 264 14.34 3.42 -8.68
CA GLU A 264 14.64 3.01 -10.06
C GLU A 264 13.37 2.85 -10.90
N ILE A 265 12.19 3.05 -10.33
CA ILE A 265 10.94 2.88 -11.06
C ILE A 265 10.11 4.15 -11.17
N GLN A 266 9.32 4.19 -12.23
CA GLN A 266 8.24 5.14 -12.47
C GLN A 266 6.94 4.38 -12.68
N VAL A 267 5.96 4.62 -11.84
CA VAL A 267 4.62 4.03 -12.00
C VAL A 267 3.80 4.82 -13.00
N VAL A 268 3.15 4.11 -13.92
CA VAL A 268 2.12 4.63 -14.84
C VAL A 268 0.83 3.83 -14.62
N PHE A 269 -0.19 4.50 -14.12
CA PHE A 269 -1.52 3.92 -13.97
C PHE A 269 -2.25 3.91 -15.32
N MET A 270 -2.62 2.71 -15.76
CA MET A 270 -3.29 2.44 -17.03
C MET A 270 -4.81 2.57 -16.96
N GLU A 271 -5.33 3.19 -15.92
CA GLU A 271 -6.76 3.24 -15.65
C GLU A 271 -7.53 4.05 -16.68
N SER A 272 -8.72 3.55 -16.99
CA SER A 272 -9.74 4.29 -17.73
C SER A 272 -10.64 5.15 -16.85
N ILE A 273 -10.53 5.01 -15.51
CA ILE A 273 -11.39 5.71 -14.54
C ILE A 273 -10.63 6.90 -13.97
N GLU A 274 -11.31 8.01 -13.93
CA GLU A 274 -10.81 9.19 -13.23
C GLU A 274 -11.05 9.05 -11.73
N ILE A 275 -10.03 8.62 -11.00
CA ILE A 275 -10.02 8.76 -9.55
C ILE A 275 -9.32 10.08 -9.25
N GLU A 276 -10.03 10.98 -8.58
CA GLU A 276 -9.36 12.17 -8.05
C GLU A 276 -8.26 11.71 -7.11
N ILE A 277 -7.04 12.24 -7.28
CA ILE A 277 -5.87 11.88 -6.46
C ILE A 277 -6.18 12.00 -4.96
N SER A 278 -6.95 13.02 -4.59
CA SER A 278 -7.41 13.24 -3.21
C SER A 278 -8.33 12.15 -2.65
N LYS A 279 -8.93 11.34 -3.53
CA LYS A 279 -9.86 10.25 -3.18
C LYS A 279 -9.24 8.86 -3.33
N ASP A 280 -8.00 8.79 -3.80
CA ASP A 280 -7.26 7.54 -3.95
C ASP A 280 -6.46 7.24 -2.68
N PRO A 281 -6.90 6.32 -1.82
CA PRO A 281 -6.23 6.04 -0.56
C PRO A 281 -4.83 5.46 -0.75
N PHE A 282 -4.54 4.88 -1.92
CA PHE A 282 -3.25 4.26 -2.21
C PHE A 282 -2.26 5.17 -2.93
N TYR A 283 -2.68 6.34 -3.40
CA TYR A 283 -1.77 7.25 -4.10
C TYR A 283 -0.53 7.58 -3.29
N ASP A 284 -0.70 7.81 -1.98
CA ASP A 284 0.42 8.12 -1.08
C ASP A 284 1.35 6.91 -0.87
N ILE A 285 0.84 5.69 -0.90
CA ILE A 285 1.68 4.49 -0.86
C ILE A 285 2.52 4.40 -2.14
N TYR A 286 1.90 4.55 -3.30
CA TYR A 286 2.62 4.55 -4.57
C TYR A 286 3.66 5.67 -4.63
N LYS A 287 3.29 6.89 -4.27
CA LYS A 287 4.17 8.06 -4.31
C LYS A 287 5.33 8.00 -3.32
N ASN A 288 5.07 7.55 -2.10
CA ASN A 288 6.02 7.68 -1.00
C ASN A 288 6.81 6.39 -0.71
N ILE A 289 6.42 5.25 -1.30
CA ILE A 289 7.04 3.95 -1.03
C ILE A 289 7.49 3.26 -2.31
N ILE A 290 6.65 3.26 -3.36
CA ILE A 290 6.86 2.40 -4.53
C ILE A 290 7.53 3.16 -5.67
N SER A 291 7.07 4.36 -6.01
CA SER A 291 7.52 5.14 -7.17
C SER A 291 8.35 6.35 -6.73
N LEU A 292 9.45 6.08 -6.04
CA LEU A 292 10.35 7.14 -5.57
C LEU A 292 11.19 7.75 -6.71
N GLY A 293 11.24 7.10 -7.86
CA GLY A 293 11.83 7.64 -9.08
C GLY A 293 11.08 8.83 -9.67
N GLY A 294 9.80 8.97 -9.30
CA GLY A 294 8.91 10.08 -9.67
C GLY A 294 7.49 9.80 -9.18
N PRO A 295 6.62 10.83 -9.03
CA PRO A 295 5.24 10.62 -8.62
C PRO A 295 4.50 9.76 -9.65
N PRO A 296 3.55 8.90 -9.24
CA PRO A 296 2.77 8.10 -10.16
C PRO A 296 2.08 8.97 -11.22
N ILE A 297 2.13 8.52 -12.46
CA ILE A 297 1.54 9.21 -13.61
C ILE A 297 0.25 8.49 -13.98
N TYR A 298 -0.84 9.23 -14.16
CA TYR A 298 -2.05 8.69 -14.75
C TYR A 298 -1.95 8.78 -16.27
N LEU A 299 -2.27 7.71 -16.98
CA LEU A 299 -2.22 7.65 -18.44
C LEU A 299 -2.97 8.83 -19.11
N LYS A 300 -4.10 9.23 -18.56
CA LYS A 300 -4.89 10.39 -19.02
C LYS A 300 -4.14 11.72 -19.03
N ASN A 301 -3.08 11.85 -18.22
CA ASN A 301 -2.29 13.07 -18.14
C ASN A 301 -1.18 13.12 -19.20
N LEU A 302 -0.98 12.03 -19.94
CA LEU A 302 -0.03 11.96 -21.04
C LEU A 302 -0.72 12.40 -22.35
N GLN A 303 -0.25 13.49 -22.94
CA GLN A 303 -0.92 14.11 -24.11
C GLN A 303 -0.18 13.89 -25.43
N LYS A 304 1.04 13.37 -25.40
CA LYS A 304 1.89 13.15 -26.57
C LYS A 304 2.51 11.75 -26.54
N LYS A 305 3.14 11.37 -27.63
CA LYS A 305 3.95 10.14 -27.67
C LYS A 305 5.20 10.26 -26.80
N TYR A 306 5.60 9.16 -26.18
CA TYR A 306 6.81 9.07 -25.37
C TYR A 306 7.59 7.82 -25.71
N LYS A 307 8.92 7.92 -25.71
CA LYS A 307 9.79 6.75 -25.72
C LYS A 307 9.96 6.23 -24.29
N ILE A 308 10.16 4.92 -24.16
CA ILE A 308 10.42 4.23 -22.90
C ILE A 308 11.54 3.24 -23.11
N SER A 309 12.64 3.39 -22.37
CA SER A 309 13.79 2.50 -22.49
C SER A 309 13.52 1.12 -21.90
N LYS A 310 12.88 1.05 -20.72
CA LYS A 310 12.52 -0.20 -20.05
C LYS A 310 11.14 -0.09 -19.42
N ALA A 311 10.35 -1.14 -19.56
CA ALA A 311 9.07 -1.22 -18.89
C ALA A 311 8.72 -2.65 -18.45
N ILE A 312 7.85 -2.75 -17.46
CA ILE A 312 7.27 -4.00 -16.97
C ILE A 312 5.75 -3.80 -16.88
N HIS A 313 5.01 -4.70 -17.49
CA HIS A 313 3.56 -4.81 -17.24
C HIS A 313 3.36 -5.68 -16.00
N VAL A 314 2.86 -5.04 -14.94
CA VAL A 314 2.61 -5.70 -13.65
C VAL A 314 1.36 -6.56 -13.74
N PRO A 315 1.36 -7.80 -13.20
CA PRO A 315 0.18 -8.64 -13.16
C PRO A 315 -1.01 -7.92 -12.53
N ILE A 316 -2.18 -8.14 -13.12
CA ILE A 316 -3.43 -7.54 -12.62
C ILE A 316 -3.86 -8.18 -11.29
N ILE A 317 -4.79 -7.52 -10.60
CA ILE A 317 -5.29 -7.94 -9.29
C ILE A 317 -5.81 -9.39 -9.27
N TRP A 318 -6.46 -9.84 -10.34
CA TRP A 318 -7.03 -11.19 -10.45
C TRP A 318 -5.98 -12.31 -10.44
N ASP A 319 -4.72 -11.94 -10.66
CA ASP A 319 -3.57 -12.83 -10.57
C ASP A 319 -2.85 -12.73 -9.23
N SER A 320 -3.35 -11.90 -8.33
CA SER A 320 -2.81 -11.79 -6.98
C SER A 320 -3.20 -13.00 -6.14
N PRO A 321 -2.23 -13.69 -5.51
CA PRO A 321 -2.51 -14.87 -4.70
C PRO A 321 -3.60 -14.67 -3.64
N PRO A 322 -3.64 -13.56 -2.87
CA PRO A 322 -4.71 -13.36 -1.90
C PRO A 322 -6.11 -13.34 -2.50
N PHE A 323 -6.21 -13.06 -3.81
CA PHE A 323 -7.50 -13.02 -4.52
C PHE A 323 -7.99 -14.41 -4.96
N THR A 324 -7.07 -15.33 -5.19
CA THR A 324 -7.35 -16.67 -5.72
C THR A 324 -7.48 -17.74 -4.65
N PHE A 325 -6.82 -17.56 -3.49
CA PHE A 325 -6.90 -18.53 -2.39
C PHE A 325 -8.11 -18.30 -1.51
N ILE A 326 -9.10 -19.15 -1.64
CA ILE A 326 -10.35 -19.11 -0.85
C ILE A 326 -10.25 -19.99 0.40
N GLU A 327 -9.50 -21.08 0.31
CA GLU A 327 -9.27 -22.03 1.41
C GLU A 327 -7.81 -22.40 1.47
N SER A 328 -7.10 -21.83 2.38
CA SER A 328 -5.68 -22.09 2.50
C SER A 328 -5.28 -22.53 3.92
N PRO A 329 -4.24 -23.33 4.07
CA PRO A 329 -3.77 -23.76 5.38
C PRO A 329 -3.29 -22.58 6.21
N LYS A 330 -3.43 -22.63 7.51
CA LYS A 330 -2.98 -21.57 8.42
C LYS A 330 -1.46 -21.43 8.37
N CYS A 331 -0.97 -20.23 8.12
CA CYS A 331 0.45 -19.93 8.15
C CYS A 331 0.85 -19.39 9.53
N ASN A 332 1.92 -19.93 10.08
CA ASN A 332 2.40 -19.51 11.40
C ASN A 332 3.49 -18.44 11.31
N TYR A 333 3.74 -17.90 10.11
CA TYR A 333 4.78 -16.90 9.88
C TYR A 333 4.41 -15.97 8.73
N ILE A 334 4.98 -14.78 8.78
CA ILE A 334 4.82 -13.79 7.72
C ILE A 334 5.54 -14.25 6.45
N THR A 335 4.84 -14.27 5.31
CA THR A 335 5.43 -14.57 4.00
C THR A 335 6.38 -13.46 3.56
N LYS A 336 7.31 -13.77 2.65
CA LYS A 336 8.35 -12.82 2.20
C LYS A 336 7.77 -11.55 1.60
N THR A 337 6.74 -11.66 0.78
CA THR A 337 6.10 -10.51 0.15
C THR A 337 5.53 -9.55 1.18
N TYR A 338 4.82 -10.06 2.18
CA TYR A 338 4.24 -9.22 3.24
C TYR A 338 5.30 -8.65 4.18
N GLN A 339 6.36 -9.40 4.45
CA GLN A 339 7.51 -8.89 5.20
C GLN A 339 8.18 -7.73 4.46
N LEU A 340 8.42 -7.89 3.16
CA LEU A 340 8.99 -6.84 2.32
C LEU A 340 8.09 -5.61 2.25
N TYR A 341 6.77 -5.79 2.12
CA TYR A 341 5.82 -4.68 2.13
C TYR A 341 5.91 -3.88 3.44
N ASN A 342 5.89 -4.58 4.57
CA ASN A 342 6.00 -3.93 5.88
C ASN A 342 7.35 -3.21 6.06
N ASP A 343 8.45 -3.80 5.61
CA ASP A 343 9.77 -3.17 5.66
C ASP A 343 9.86 -1.92 4.78
N LEU A 344 9.21 -1.93 3.60
CA LEU A 344 9.11 -0.74 2.74
C LEU A 344 8.30 0.37 3.41
N VAL A 345 7.15 0.02 3.99
CA VAL A 345 6.33 0.96 4.77
C VAL A 345 7.11 1.57 5.93
N ASP A 346 7.80 0.75 6.73
CA ASP A 346 8.58 1.22 7.88
C ASP A 346 9.79 2.07 7.45
N THR A 347 10.35 1.78 6.26
CA THR A 347 11.50 2.51 5.72
C THR A 347 11.12 3.88 5.18
N TYR A 348 10.03 3.99 4.45
CA TYR A 348 9.73 5.17 3.64
C TYR A 348 8.59 6.05 4.14
N MET A 349 7.60 5.51 4.87
CA MET A 349 6.45 6.32 5.28
C MET A 349 6.67 7.26 6.47
N ASN A 350 7.80 7.19 7.16
CA ASN A 350 8.04 7.98 8.37
C ASN A 350 6.87 7.90 9.37
N LEU A 351 6.47 6.67 9.70
CA LEU A 351 5.38 6.42 10.63
C LEU A 351 5.72 6.95 12.03
N ILE A 352 4.74 7.51 12.68
CA ILE A 352 4.79 7.89 14.10
C ILE A 352 3.85 6.98 14.88
N PRO A 353 4.11 6.73 16.19
CA PRO A 353 3.14 6.00 17.00
C PRO A 353 1.78 6.70 16.96
N PHE A 354 0.72 5.94 16.68
CA PHE A 354 -0.63 6.46 16.72
C PHE A 354 -0.92 7.01 18.12
N LYS A 355 -1.35 8.26 18.18
CA LYS A 355 -1.70 8.89 19.44
C LYS A 355 -3.21 8.77 19.65
N ASP A 356 -3.58 7.95 20.63
CA ASP A 356 -4.93 7.94 21.12
C ASP A 356 -5.24 9.32 21.74
N THR A 357 -6.17 10.05 21.14
CA THR A 357 -6.52 11.41 21.59
C THR A 357 -7.60 11.34 22.64
N PHE A 358 -7.99 10.33 23.23
CA PHE A 358 -9.03 10.12 24.26
C PHE A 358 -10.14 11.21 24.33
N VAL A 359 -10.16 12.11 23.36
CA VAL A 359 -11.24 13.07 23.13
C VAL A 359 -12.14 12.40 22.10
N SER A 360 -13.29 11.95 22.55
CA SER A 360 -14.24 11.33 21.64
C SER A 360 -14.80 12.38 20.69
N ASP A 361 -14.27 12.45 19.49
CA ASP A 361 -15.13 12.82 18.40
C ASP A 361 -15.95 11.55 18.08
N ASN A 362 -17.14 11.44 18.58
CA ASN A 362 -17.99 10.23 18.48
C ASN A 362 -18.20 9.70 17.05
N GLU A 363 -17.48 10.23 16.06
CA GLU A 363 -17.58 9.85 14.66
C GLU A 363 -16.38 9.11 14.11
N THR A 364 -15.15 9.41 14.60
CA THR A 364 -13.91 8.78 14.12
C THR A 364 -13.45 7.70 15.09
N ILE A 365 -13.29 8.03 16.36
CA ILE A 365 -12.85 7.10 17.41
C ILE A 365 -13.78 7.21 18.60
N TYR A 366 -14.32 6.08 19.02
CA TYR A 366 -15.08 5.95 20.25
C TYR A 366 -14.30 5.12 21.27
N TYR A 367 -14.20 5.63 22.48
CA TYR A 367 -13.65 4.93 23.62
C TYR A 367 -14.75 4.63 24.63
N PRO A 368 -14.88 3.38 25.10
CA PRO A 368 -15.80 3.03 26.19
C PRO A 368 -15.59 3.90 27.42
N ASN A 369 -16.67 4.20 28.15
CA ASN A 369 -16.60 5.01 29.37
C ASN A 369 -15.64 4.44 30.42
N LEU A 370 -15.59 3.11 30.56
CA LEU A 370 -14.67 2.43 31.48
C LEU A 370 -13.21 2.60 31.07
N THR A 371 -12.93 2.59 29.76
CA THR A 371 -11.60 2.88 29.21
C THR A 371 -11.17 4.31 29.55
N LEU A 372 -12.04 5.29 29.33
CA LEU A 372 -11.80 6.70 29.67
C LEU A 372 -11.56 6.88 31.18
N LYS A 373 -12.42 6.28 32.01
CA LYS A 373 -12.28 6.28 33.46
C LYS A 373 -10.94 5.70 33.91
N ASN A 374 -10.53 4.55 33.36
CA ASN A 374 -9.25 3.93 33.67
C ASN A 374 -8.07 4.82 33.28
N PHE A 375 -8.12 5.50 32.16
CA PHE A 375 -7.07 6.38 31.69
C PHE A 375 -6.98 7.68 32.52
N PHE A 376 -8.08 8.41 32.67
CA PHE A 376 -8.07 9.74 33.31
C PHE A 376 -8.04 9.67 34.84
N GLU A 377 -8.88 8.81 35.45
CA GLU A 377 -8.98 8.76 36.89
C GLU A 377 -7.93 7.85 37.53
N LYS A 378 -7.69 6.66 36.97
CA LYS A 378 -6.75 5.68 37.52
C LYS A 378 -5.35 5.81 36.95
N LYS A 379 -5.14 6.64 35.91
CA LYS A 379 -3.85 6.84 35.22
C LYS A 379 -3.19 5.52 34.79
N ILE A 380 -4.01 4.57 34.33
CA ILE A 380 -3.53 3.24 33.91
C ILE A 380 -2.83 3.39 32.57
N LYS A 381 -1.63 2.81 32.46
CA LYS A 381 -0.93 2.65 31.20
C LYS A 381 -1.39 1.35 30.55
N PHE A 382 -2.02 1.46 29.39
CA PHE A 382 -2.47 0.30 28.64
C PHE A 382 -1.28 -0.53 28.11
N LYS A 383 -1.35 -1.84 28.22
CA LYS A 383 -0.34 -2.79 27.77
C LYS A 383 -0.70 -3.43 26.44
N LYS A 384 -1.98 -3.61 26.19
CA LYS A 384 -2.55 -4.24 24.98
C LYS A 384 -3.67 -3.38 24.44
N THR A 385 -3.89 -3.45 23.14
CA THR A 385 -4.91 -2.65 22.46
C THR A 385 -5.79 -3.52 21.56
N ILE A 386 -7.09 -3.41 21.75
CA ILE A 386 -8.11 -3.98 20.89
C ILE A 386 -8.71 -2.87 20.06
N THR A 387 -8.69 -3.03 18.73
CA THR A 387 -9.34 -2.11 17.81
C THR A 387 -10.51 -2.82 17.13
N ILE A 388 -11.71 -2.31 17.33
CA ILE A 388 -12.93 -2.74 16.64
C ILE A 388 -13.15 -1.79 15.46
N GLN A 389 -13.22 -2.32 14.24
CA GLN A 389 -13.52 -1.52 13.07
C GLN A 389 -14.99 -1.12 13.02
N TRP A 390 -15.25 0.18 13.12
CA TRP A 390 -16.59 0.72 12.99
C TRP A 390 -16.97 0.92 11.54
N ARG A 391 -17.61 -0.05 10.96
CA ARG A 391 -18.04 0.03 9.57
C ARG A 391 -19.33 0.82 9.44
N LYS A 392 -19.20 2.11 9.15
CA LYS A 392 -20.27 3.05 8.83
C LYS A 392 -20.49 3.21 7.33
N VAL A 393 -21.56 3.92 6.94
CA VAL A 393 -21.80 4.33 5.54
C VAL A 393 -20.69 5.27 5.10
N TRP A 394 -20.06 4.94 3.95
CA TRP A 394 -19.02 5.76 3.37
C TRP A 394 -19.07 5.75 1.82
N PRO A 395 -19.03 6.89 1.14
CA PRO A 395 -19.17 8.23 1.71
C PRO A 395 -20.57 8.47 2.29
N PRO A 396 -20.76 9.52 3.11
CA PRO A 396 -22.09 9.88 3.64
C PRO A 396 -23.11 10.02 2.51
N GLY A 397 -24.35 9.59 2.76
CA GLY A 397 -25.44 9.61 1.77
C GLY A 397 -25.42 8.47 0.75
N ARG A 398 -24.42 7.60 0.73
CA ARG A 398 -24.38 6.42 -0.15
C ARG A 398 -25.41 5.38 0.32
N THR A 399 -26.24 4.91 -0.61
CA THR A 399 -27.21 3.83 -0.37
C THR A 399 -26.69 2.48 -0.89
N GLY A 400 -27.37 1.39 -0.51
CA GLY A 400 -27.05 0.04 -0.99
C GLY A 400 -25.83 -0.60 -0.34
N GLN A 401 -25.22 0.01 0.67
CA GLN A 401 -24.11 -0.59 1.41
C GLN A 401 -24.61 -1.75 2.28
N ARG A 402 -23.77 -2.74 2.45
CA ARG A 402 -24.09 -3.96 3.20
C ARG A 402 -23.06 -4.19 4.29
N ARG A 403 -23.46 -4.91 5.34
CA ARG A 403 -22.56 -5.33 6.42
C ARG A 403 -22.03 -4.16 7.26
N LEU A 404 -22.88 -3.16 7.50
CA LEU A 404 -22.57 -2.06 8.41
C LEU A 404 -22.78 -2.49 9.86
N LEU A 405 -21.97 -1.96 10.77
CA LEU A 405 -22.06 -2.26 12.20
C LEU A 405 -22.98 -1.26 12.89
N TYR A 406 -24.14 -1.74 13.39
CA TYR A 406 -25.14 -0.89 14.04
C TYR A 406 -24.77 -0.56 15.49
N ASN A 407 -24.59 -1.59 16.32
CA ASN A 407 -24.39 -1.45 17.76
C ASN A 407 -22.90 -1.48 18.18
N GLY A 408 -22.01 -0.92 17.36
CA GLY A 408 -20.57 -0.98 17.62
C GLY A 408 -20.16 -0.42 18.99
N GLN A 409 -20.78 0.66 19.45
CA GLN A 409 -20.50 1.24 20.78
C GLN A 409 -20.87 0.26 21.90
N LYS A 410 -22.04 -0.34 21.87
CA LYS A 410 -22.46 -1.34 22.87
C LYS A 410 -21.53 -2.55 22.92
N LEU A 411 -21.06 -3.03 21.75
CA LEU A 411 -20.08 -4.11 21.70
C LEU A 411 -18.77 -3.71 22.36
N ALA A 412 -18.29 -2.49 22.11
CA ALA A 412 -17.07 -1.97 22.71
C ALA A 412 -17.20 -1.78 24.23
N ASP A 413 -18.33 -1.22 24.68
CA ASP A 413 -18.62 -1.04 26.10
C ASP A 413 -18.65 -2.38 26.82
N LYS A 414 -19.47 -3.33 26.34
CA LYS A 414 -19.59 -4.66 26.92
C LYS A 414 -18.25 -5.40 26.98
N LEU A 415 -17.46 -5.33 25.93
CA LEU A 415 -16.14 -5.93 25.90
C LEU A 415 -15.20 -5.26 26.93
N SER A 416 -15.24 -3.93 27.05
CA SER A 416 -14.42 -3.18 28.01
C SER A 416 -14.78 -3.50 29.48
N GLU A 417 -16.04 -3.80 29.76
CA GLU A 417 -16.51 -4.21 31.11
C GLU A 417 -15.97 -5.56 31.55
N GLU A 418 -15.81 -6.49 30.61
CA GLU A 418 -15.37 -7.87 30.88
C GLU A 418 -13.82 -8.03 30.88
N LEU A 419 -13.09 -7.00 30.44
CA LEU A 419 -11.65 -7.08 30.28
C LEU A 419 -10.86 -6.40 31.41
N PRO A 420 -9.62 -6.87 31.69
CA PRO A 420 -8.73 -6.20 32.61
C PRO A 420 -8.47 -4.74 32.23
N SER A 421 -8.38 -3.87 33.23
CA SER A 421 -8.25 -2.42 33.05
C SER A 421 -7.02 -1.96 32.26
N TYR A 422 -5.99 -2.81 32.14
CA TYR A 422 -4.79 -2.51 31.35
C TYR A 422 -4.95 -2.78 29.83
N ILE A 423 -6.14 -3.20 29.39
CA ILE A 423 -6.44 -3.40 27.97
C ILE A 423 -7.22 -2.19 27.46
N LEU A 424 -6.68 -1.55 26.44
CA LEU A 424 -7.37 -0.48 25.71
C LEU A 424 -8.36 -1.08 24.72
N VAL A 425 -9.64 -0.73 24.84
CA VAL A 425 -10.66 -1.02 23.82
C VAL A 425 -11.01 0.27 23.11
N ARG A 426 -10.99 0.25 21.78
CA ARG A 426 -11.44 1.38 20.95
C ARG A 426 -12.23 0.91 19.74
N LEU A 427 -13.22 1.69 19.34
CA LEU A 427 -14.02 1.49 18.14
C LEU A 427 -13.67 2.59 17.14
N VAL A 428 -13.23 2.25 15.94
CA VAL A 428 -12.64 3.21 15.01
C VAL A 428 -13.29 3.14 13.62
N ASN A 429 -13.77 4.29 13.14
CA ASN A 429 -14.19 4.46 11.75
C ASN A 429 -12.96 4.73 10.86
N THR A 430 -12.30 3.67 10.41
CA THR A 430 -11.08 3.76 9.62
C THR A 430 -11.25 4.52 8.31
N ALA A 431 -12.47 4.63 7.77
CA ALA A 431 -12.73 5.38 6.54
C ALA A 431 -12.57 6.91 6.70
N LYS A 432 -12.53 7.43 7.93
CA LYS A 432 -12.25 8.83 8.22
C LYS A 432 -10.75 9.15 8.38
N LEU A 433 -9.91 8.13 8.46
CA LEU A 433 -8.47 8.24 8.57
C LEU A 433 -7.82 8.17 7.18
N ASN A 434 -6.78 8.95 6.93
CA ASN A 434 -5.96 8.75 5.74
C ASN A 434 -5.13 7.45 5.87
N ILE A 435 -4.56 6.97 4.77
CA ILE A 435 -3.89 5.66 4.75
C ILE A 435 -2.71 5.57 5.73
N LYS A 436 -1.99 6.66 5.94
CA LYS A 436 -0.88 6.70 6.90
C LYS A 436 -1.39 6.55 8.33
N GLU A 437 -2.43 7.29 8.70
CA GLU A 437 -3.08 7.17 10.01
C GLU A 437 -3.68 5.78 10.23
N GLN A 438 -4.26 5.16 9.18
CA GLN A 438 -4.74 3.79 9.25
C GLN A 438 -3.60 2.80 9.55
N ILE A 439 -2.44 2.97 8.91
CA ILE A 439 -1.26 2.13 9.15
C ILE A 439 -0.72 2.35 10.56
N GLU A 440 -0.60 3.60 11.01
CA GLU A 440 -0.17 3.94 12.36
C GLU A 440 -1.11 3.37 13.43
N LEU A 441 -2.42 3.41 13.18
CA LEU A 441 -3.44 2.77 14.02
C LEU A 441 -3.21 1.26 14.13
N MET A 442 -3.01 0.58 12.98
CA MET A 442 -2.76 -0.86 12.96
C MET A 442 -1.46 -1.24 13.67
N ARG A 443 -0.38 -0.45 13.52
CA ARG A 443 0.89 -0.67 14.24
C ARG A 443 0.76 -0.61 15.76
N ASN A 444 -0.32 -0.02 16.26
CA ASN A 444 -0.64 0.08 17.69
C ASN A 444 -1.88 -0.75 18.07
N THR A 445 -2.14 -1.84 17.35
CA THR A 445 -3.26 -2.74 17.61
C THR A 445 -2.73 -4.17 17.80
N ASP A 446 -3.06 -4.81 18.93
CA ASP A 446 -2.69 -6.19 19.20
C ASP A 446 -3.80 -7.16 18.80
N TYR A 447 -5.06 -6.72 18.84
CA TYR A 447 -6.22 -7.48 18.40
C TYR A 447 -7.13 -6.62 17.54
N PHE A 448 -7.29 -7.00 16.28
CA PHE A 448 -8.12 -6.30 15.31
C PHE A 448 -9.41 -7.07 15.02
N ILE A 449 -10.54 -6.43 15.21
CA ILE A 449 -11.87 -7.02 15.04
C ILE A 449 -12.64 -6.23 14.01
N GLY A 450 -13.26 -6.89 13.04
CA GLY A 450 -14.11 -6.19 12.07
C GLY A 450 -15.16 -7.07 11.40
N VAL A 451 -16.23 -6.45 10.95
CA VAL A 451 -17.23 -7.12 10.11
C VAL A 451 -16.63 -7.36 8.74
N HIS A 452 -16.85 -8.56 8.17
CA HIS A 452 -16.36 -8.94 6.85
C HIS A 452 -16.46 -7.80 5.82
N GLY A 453 -15.33 -7.38 5.31
CA GLY A 453 -15.22 -6.28 4.34
C GLY A 453 -13.80 -5.79 4.14
N ALA A 454 -13.59 -5.03 3.07
CA ALA A 454 -12.28 -4.59 2.60
C ALA A 454 -11.39 -3.93 3.67
N GLY A 455 -11.98 -3.29 4.67
CA GLY A 455 -11.23 -2.66 5.76
C GLY A 455 -10.39 -3.64 6.60
N LEU A 456 -10.75 -4.93 6.63
CA LEU A 456 -9.94 -5.96 7.28
C LEU A 456 -8.59 -6.20 6.58
N ALA A 457 -8.42 -5.77 5.33
CA ALA A 457 -7.13 -5.83 4.65
C ALA A 457 -6.04 -4.97 5.33
N LEU A 458 -6.42 -4.05 6.21
CA LEU A 458 -5.47 -3.32 7.06
C LEU A 458 -4.71 -4.22 8.04
N ALA A 459 -5.19 -5.43 8.27
CA ALA A 459 -4.53 -6.42 9.12
C ALA A 459 -3.08 -6.70 8.72
N ILE A 460 -2.72 -6.51 7.44
CA ILE A 460 -1.33 -6.69 6.97
C ILE A 460 -0.32 -5.78 7.68
N PHE A 461 -0.78 -4.69 8.28
CA PHE A 461 0.06 -3.72 8.98
C PHE A 461 0.13 -3.91 10.50
N LEU A 462 -0.54 -4.90 11.04
CA LEU A 462 -0.50 -5.21 12.47
C LEU A 462 0.90 -5.63 12.94
N PRO A 463 1.23 -5.47 14.22
CA PRO A 463 2.42 -6.08 14.82
C PRO A 463 2.41 -7.60 14.64
N LYS A 464 3.59 -8.18 14.59
CA LYS A 464 3.74 -9.64 14.49
C LYS A 464 3.00 -10.35 15.63
N ASN A 465 2.35 -11.46 15.34
CA ASN A 465 1.57 -12.28 16.27
C ASN A 465 0.30 -11.60 16.83
N SER A 466 -0.20 -10.56 16.17
CA SER A 466 -1.51 -10.00 16.50
C SER A 466 -2.63 -10.97 16.17
N ILE A 467 -3.78 -10.77 16.79
CA ILE A 467 -5.00 -11.53 16.51
C ILE A 467 -5.90 -10.73 15.57
N VAL A 468 -6.49 -11.40 14.60
CA VAL A 468 -7.49 -10.82 13.69
C VAL A 468 -8.77 -11.63 13.78
N ASN A 469 -9.87 -10.96 14.05
CA ASN A 469 -11.19 -11.60 14.09
C ASN A 469 -12.14 -10.98 13.06
N GLU A 470 -12.51 -11.78 12.08
CA GLU A 470 -13.50 -11.45 11.08
C GLU A 470 -14.89 -11.88 11.54
N ILE A 471 -15.78 -10.91 11.76
CA ILE A 471 -17.16 -11.17 12.18
C ILE A 471 -18.03 -11.42 10.95
N LEU A 472 -18.74 -12.54 10.95
CA LEU A 472 -19.64 -12.98 9.91
C LEU A 472 -21.07 -13.14 10.44
N LYS A 473 -22.07 -12.85 9.60
CA LYS A 473 -23.46 -13.23 9.87
C LYS A 473 -23.75 -14.69 9.50
N SER A 474 -23.05 -15.23 8.51
CA SER A 474 -23.21 -16.57 8.00
C SER A 474 -21.90 -17.06 7.40
N LYS A 475 -21.70 -18.36 7.31
CA LYS A 475 -20.51 -18.97 6.71
C LYS A 475 -20.34 -18.46 5.26
N LYS A 476 -19.21 -17.86 4.96
CA LYS A 476 -18.82 -17.34 3.65
C LYS A 476 -17.31 -17.52 3.45
N ASN A 477 -16.86 -17.27 2.22
CA ASN A 477 -15.45 -17.33 1.85
C ASN A 477 -14.59 -16.36 2.65
N ASN A 478 -13.45 -16.82 3.15
CA ASN A 478 -12.57 -16.14 4.09
C ASN A 478 -11.44 -15.36 3.40
N LEU A 479 -11.71 -14.68 2.28
CA LEU A 479 -10.69 -13.96 1.50
C LEU A 479 -9.86 -12.96 2.31
N LEU A 480 -10.48 -12.31 3.29
CA LEU A 480 -9.82 -11.26 4.05
C LEU A 480 -8.95 -11.83 5.17
N SER A 481 -9.36 -12.94 5.77
CA SER A 481 -8.54 -13.68 6.72
C SER A 481 -7.29 -14.26 6.06
N THR A 482 -7.32 -14.55 4.75
CA THR A 482 -6.15 -15.00 4.00
C THR A 482 -5.01 -13.97 4.01
N MET A 483 -5.30 -12.69 3.81
CA MET A 483 -4.28 -11.64 3.89
C MET A 483 -3.65 -11.56 5.29
N ALA A 484 -4.48 -11.57 6.33
CA ALA A 484 -4.02 -11.53 7.71
C ALA A 484 -3.11 -12.72 8.04
N TRP A 485 -3.46 -13.87 7.56
CA TRP A 485 -2.77 -15.16 7.70
C TRP A 485 -1.42 -15.20 6.97
N MET A 486 -1.36 -14.73 5.70
CA MET A 486 -0.11 -14.57 4.97
C MET A 486 0.81 -13.51 5.60
N SER A 487 0.26 -12.63 6.44
CA SER A 487 1.00 -11.66 7.26
C SER A 487 1.43 -12.23 8.63
N GLY A 488 1.19 -13.52 8.88
CA GLY A 488 1.64 -14.21 10.09
C GLY A 488 0.82 -13.90 11.34
N HIS A 489 -0.47 -13.57 11.18
CA HIS A 489 -1.38 -13.30 12.29
C HIS A 489 -2.24 -14.52 12.61
N VAL A 490 -2.66 -14.62 13.87
CA VAL A 490 -3.68 -15.58 14.28
C VAL A 490 -5.04 -15.07 13.81
N THR A 491 -5.79 -15.91 13.09
CA THR A 491 -7.04 -15.49 12.49
C THR A 491 -8.23 -16.31 12.98
N TYR A 492 -9.32 -15.62 13.24
CA TYR A 492 -10.62 -16.20 13.55
C TYR A 492 -11.67 -15.65 12.60
N SER A 493 -12.67 -16.47 12.31
CA SER A 493 -13.84 -16.11 11.51
C SER A 493 -15.09 -16.55 12.24
N ASP A 494 -15.64 -15.64 13.02
CA ASP A 494 -16.76 -15.94 13.89
C ASP A 494 -18.11 -15.67 13.25
N ILE A 495 -19.00 -16.63 13.34
CA ILE A 495 -20.41 -16.40 13.06
C ILE A 495 -21.05 -15.92 14.37
N ILE A 496 -21.38 -14.63 14.43
CA ILE A 496 -22.05 -14.00 15.58
C ILE A 496 -23.55 -13.90 15.31
N LYS A 497 -24.37 -14.22 16.30
CA LYS A 497 -25.81 -13.99 16.21
C LYS A 497 -26.09 -12.51 15.90
N ALA A 498 -26.87 -12.24 14.86
CA ALA A 498 -27.13 -10.88 14.42
C ALA A 498 -28.55 -10.70 13.87
N GLN A 499 -29.19 -9.60 14.23
CA GLN A 499 -30.37 -9.08 13.58
C GLN A 499 -29.96 -8.16 12.42
N GLY A 500 -30.53 -8.40 11.24
CA GLY A 500 -30.33 -7.52 10.10
C GLY A 500 -31.32 -6.37 10.14
N LEU A 501 -30.83 -5.15 9.97
CA LEU A 501 -31.64 -3.93 9.90
C LEU A 501 -31.46 -3.27 8.54
N ASN A 502 -32.53 -2.74 7.96
CA ASN A 502 -32.49 -1.90 6.76
C ASN A 502 -32.82 -0.46 7.18
N ILE A 503 -31.84 0.44 7.01
CA ILE A 503 -32.00 1.86 7.35
C ILE A 503 -31.49 2.65 6.14
N ASP A 504 -32.31 3.53 5.60
CA ASP A 504 -32.00 4.40 4.45
C ASP A 504 -31.39 3.63 3.26
N GLY A 505 -31.95 2.46 2.94
CA GLY A 505 -31.47 1.61 1.85
C GLY A 505 -30.15 0.88 2.13
N ASN A 506 -29.60 0.99 3.33
CA ASN A 506 -28.38 0.32 3.76
C ASN A 506 -28.69 -0.85 4.71
N LYS A 507 -27.84 -1.91 4.66
CA LYS A 507 -28.00 -3.09 5.51
C LYS A 507 -27.00 -3.04 6.67
N TYR A 508 -27.55 -2.95 7.87
CA TYR A 508 -26.81 -2.99 9.13
C TYR A 508 -26.96 -4.34 9.80
N TYR A 509 -26.00 -4.67 10.65
CA TYR A 509 -26.04 -5.79 11.57
C TYR A 509 -26.00 -5.28 13.00
N ASN A 510 -26.96 -5.73 13.78
CA ASN A 510 -27.03 -5.58 15.23
C ASN A 510 -26.64 -6.93 15.84
N PHE A 511 -25.41 -7.05 16.31
CA PHE A 511 -24.84 -8.30 16.82
C PHE A 511 -25.21 -8.51 18.30
N ASP A 512 -25.37 -9.78 18.71
CA ASP A 512 -25.53 -10.15 20.11
C ASP A 512 -24.23 -9.83 20.88
N GLU A 513 -24.35 -8.99 21.91
CA GLU A 513 -23.22 -8.45 22.67
C GLU A 513 -22.54 -9.51 23.52
N ASN A 514 -23.31 -10.46 24.08
CA ASN A 514 -22.76 -11.53 24.91
C ASN A 514 -22.06 -12.58 24.03
N ASP A 515 -22.67 -13.04 22.93
CA ASP A 515 -22.06 -13.98 21.99
C ASP A 515 -20.74 -13.41 21.42
N PHE A 516 -20.76 -12.13 21.07
CA PHE A 516 -19.55 -11.41 20.61
C PHE A 516 -18.46 -11.42 21.68
N THR A 517 -18.75 -10.94 22.88
CA THR A 517 -17.79 -10.78 23.97
C THR A 517 -17.19 -12.11 24.39
N GLN A 518 -18.02 -13.15 24.55
CA GLN A 518 -17.57 -14.49 24.93
C GLN A 518 -16.59 -15.08 23.90
N LYS A 519 -16.87 -14.92 22.60
CA LYS A 519 -15.96 -15.40 21.54
C LYS A 519 -14.63 -14.66 21.53
N VAL A 520 -14.67 -13.33 21.65
CA VAL A 520 -13.44 -12.52 21.73
C VAL A 520 -12.57 -12.94 22.93
N ILE A 521 -13.16 -13.05 24.12
CA ILE A 521 -12.44 -13.46 25.33
C ILE A 521 -11.88 -14.89 25.18
N LYS A 522 -12.64 -15.81 24.59
CA LYS A 522 -12.17 -17.16 24.30
C LYS A 522 -10.90 -17.13 23.44
N HIS A 523 -10.91 -16.38 22.34
CA HIS A 523 -9.73 -16.27 21.46
C HIS A 523 -8.53 -15.65 22.19
N MET A 524 -8.77 -14.65 23.05
CA MET A 524 -7.72 -14.04 23.85
C MET A 524 -7.06 -15.06 24.81
N LYS A 525 -7.86 -15.92 25.46
CA LYS A 525 -7.37 -16.99 26.32
C LYS A 525 -6.57 -18.04 25.55
N GLU A 526 -7.07 -18.47 24.38
CA GLU A 526 -6.41 -19.44 23.50
C GLU A 526 -5.04 -18.97 23.00
N ASN A 527 -4.78 -17.68 22.99
CA ASN A 527 -3.55 -17.07 22.47
C ASN A 527 -2.71 -16.37 23.55
N ASN A 528 -2.92 -16.66 24.83
CA ASN A 528 -2.19 -16.08 25.95
C ASN A 528 -2.11 -14.54 25.87
N PHE A 529 -3.23 -13.90 25.46
CA PHE A 529 -3.29 -12.45 25.23
C PHE A 529 -3.15 -11.66 26.52
N PHE A 530 -3.48 -12.24 27.64
CA PHE A 530 -3.46 -11.61 28.96
C PHE A 530 -2.07 -11.62 29.61
N ASP A 531 -1.13 -12.40 29.08
CA ASP A 531 0.26 -12.46 29.51
C ASP A 531 1.07 -11.33 28.83
#